data_7be041fca621138fda253b62ec97b14d
#
_entry.id   7be041fca621138fda253b62ec97b14d
#
_cell.length_a   1.000
_cell.length_b   1.000
_cell.length_c   1.000
_cell.angle_alpha   90.00
_cell.angle_beta   90.00
_cell.angle_gamma   90.00
#
_symmetry.space_group_name_H-M   'P 1'
#
loop_
_entity.id
_entity.type
_entity.pdbx_description
1 polymer ?
#
loop_
_entity_poly.entity_id
_entity_poly.type
_entity_poly.pdbx_seq_one_letter_code
_entity_poly.pdbx_strand_id
1 'polypeptide(L)'
;MDEIKKAGKPPYTSGIYPDMYRTRLWTMRQYAGFSSAKQTNERFRLLLEQGQTGLSVAFDLPTQLGLDSDNDKSLGEVGKVGVPIDSISDMRLLFDGIDLSSVSTSMTINAPATTLLALYVAVADEQGVDRKYLRGTVQNDILKEYIARGLYIYPPEASMRLTSDLMKWCSSNAPSWNTISVSGYHMREAGCSAVEEVALTVLNGIEYVKNAIDSGMSVDDFAPRISFFFAPRLCVLRRYVRISFFFKNLFFC
;
A
#
# COMPACT_ATOMS: atom_id res chain seq x y z
N MET A 1 26.63 -27.22 14.79
CA MET A 1 25.15 -27.12 14.64
C MET A 1 24.80 -25.65 14.77
N ASP A 2 24.50 -24.98 13.67
CA ASP A 2 24.10 -23.59 13.71
C ASP A 2 22.81 -23.48 14.53
N GLU A 3 22.82 -22.62 15.56
CA GLU A 3 21.62 -22.30 16.33
C GLU A 3 20.49 -21.95 15.35
N ILE A 4 19.42 -22.71 15.37
CA ILE A 4 18.21 -22.40 14.59
C ILE A 4 17.73 -21.03 15.07
N LYS A 5 17.99 -20.01 14.29
CA LYS A 5 17.63 -18.63 14.61
C LYS A 5 16.11 -18.54 14.76
N LYS A 6 15.64 -18.16 15.94
CA LYS A 6 14.22 -18.11 16.25
C LYS A 6 13.53 -17.00 15.45
N ALA A 7 12.33 -17.28 14.93
CA ALA A 7 11.49 -16.26 14.30
C ALA A 7 11.21 -15.10 15.28
N GLY A 8 10.99 -13.90 14.78
CA GLY A 8 10.74 -12.70 15.57
C GLY A 8 11.97 -12.09 16.25
N LYS A 9 13.19 -12.58 15.92
CA LYS A 9 14.46 -12.03 16.42
C LYS A 9 15.42 -11.73 15.27
N PRO A 10 16.20 -10.62 15.37
CA PRO A 10 17.23 -10.33 14.38
C PRO A 10 18.17 -11.55 14.18
N PRO A 11 18.61 -11.78 12.95
CA PRO A 11 18.39 -11.10 11.68
C PRO A 11 17.11 -11.51 10.93
N TYR A 12 16.07 -11.98 11.60
CA TYR A 12 14.74 -12.32 11.08
C TYR A 12 14.71 -13.36 9.94
N THR A 13 15.73 -14.19 9.83
CA THR A 13 15.86 -15.21 8.76
C THR A 13 14.78 -16.29 8.81
N SER A 14 14.14 -16.48 9.96
CA SER A 14 13.04 -17.44 10.15
C SER A 14 11.66 -16.76 10.23
N GLY A 15 11.58 -15.46 10.03
CA GLY A 15 10.35 -14.68 10.02
C GLY A 15 10.35 -13.51 11.01
N ILE A 16 9.55 -12.51 10.72
CA ILE A 16 9.49 -11.24 11.48
C ILE A 16 8.67 -11.33 12.77
N TYR A 17 7.79 -12.31 12.89
CA TYR A 17 6.98 -12.54 14.09
C TYR A 17 7.37 -13.86 14.78
N PRO A 18 7.26 -13.95 16.12
CA PRO A 18 7.63 -15.17 16.86
C PRO A 18 6.91 -16.43 16.37
N ASP A 19 5.61 -16.31 16.14
CA ASP A 19 4.75 -17.44 15.75
C ASP A 19 4.42 -17.47 14.27
N MET A 20 4.77 -16.41 13.53
CA MET A 20 4.44 -16.23 12.11
C MET A 20 2.95 -16.52 11.84
N TYR A 21 2.65 -17.41 10.87
CA TYR A 21 1.27 -17.75 10.51
C TYR A 21 0.62 -18.84 11.37
N ARG A 22 1.23 -19.25 12.49
CA ARG A 22 0.66 -20.25 13.40
C ARG A 22 -0.47 -19.66 14.26
N THR A 23 -0.29 -18.41 14.72
CA THR A 23 -1.29 -17.71 15.53
C THR A 23 -2.36 -17.07 14.66
N ARG A 24 -1.97 -16.51 13.52
CA ARG A 24 -2.87 -15.84 12.59
C ARG A 24 -2.44 -16.10 11.15
N LEU A 25 -3.35 -16.60 10.34
CA LEU A 25 -3.14 -16.78 8.91
C LEU A 25 -2.96 -15.42 8.22
N TRP A 26 -2.37 -15.45 7.02
CA TRP A 26 -2.27 -14.27 6.16
C TRP A 26 -3.64 -13.74 5.77
N THR A 27 -3.73 -12.46 5.51
CA THR A 27 -4.95 -11.85 4.97
C THR A 27 -5.16 -12.29 3.53
N MET A 28 -6.32 -12.90 3.26
CA MET A 28 -6.73 -13.23 1.89
C MET A 28 -7.52 -12.07 1.31
N ARG A 29 -7.09 -11.60 0.14
CA ARG A 29 -7.76 -10.53 -0.61
C ARG A 29 -7.57 -10.69 -2.11
N GLN A 30 -8.60 -10.40 -2.87
CA GLN A 30 -8.54 -10.24 -4.32
C GLN A 30 -8.42 -8.77 -4.68
N TYR A 31 -7.60 -8.46 -5.69
CA TYR A 31 -7.54 -7.15 -6.30
C TYR A 31 -8.76 -6.98 -7.19
N ALA A 32 -9.66 -6.07 -6.86
CA ALA A 32 -10.92 -5.89 -7.54
C ALA A 32 -11.31 -4.41 -7.62
N GLY A 33 -11.90 -4.04 -8.74
CA GLY A 33 -12.42 -2.72 -9.08
C GLY A 33 -12.74 -2.66 -10.57
N PHE A 34 -13.93 -2.23 -10.91
CA PHE A 34 -14.39 -2.13 -12.29
C PHE A 34 -15.70 -1.34 -12.38
N SER A 35 -15.97 -0.79 -13.54
CA SER A 35 -17.24 -0.17 -13.94
C SER A 35 -17.66 1.00 -13.02
N SER A 36 -18.29 0.72 -11.88
CA SER A 36 -18.78 1.74 -10.94
C SER A 36 -18.52 1.34 -9.50
N ALA A 37 -18.62 2.31 -8.59
CA ALA A 37 -18.49 2.08 -7.15
C ALA A 37 -19.51 1.05 -6.64
N LYS A 38 -20.76 1.11 -7.13
CA LYS A 38 -21.83 0.18 -6.76
C LYS A 38 -21.51 -1.26 -7.19
N GLN A 39 -21.12 -1.49 -8.45
CA GLN A 39 -20.80 -2.83 -8.93
C GLN A 39 -19.54 -3.39 -8.26
N THR A 40 -18.58 -2.56 -7.98
CA THR A 40 -17.39 -2.96 -7.20
C THR A 40 -17.75 -3.31 -5.76
N ASN A 41 -18.69 -2.57 -5.12
CA ASN A 41 -19.21 -2.91 -3.80
C ASN A 41 -19.87 -4.27 -3.79
N GLU A 42 -20.75 -4.56 -4.75
CA GLU A 42 -21.41 -5.89 -4.89
C GLU A 42 -20.35 -7.00 -4.96
N ARG A 43 -19.27 -6.77 -5.72
CA ARG A 43 -18.15 -7.71 -5.79
C ARG A 43 -17.42 -7.86 -4.47
N PHE A 44 -17.15 -6.77 -3.75
CA PHE A 44 -16.50 -6.82 -2.43
C PHE A 44 -17.33 -7.60 -1.42
N ARG A 45 -18.64 -7.38 -1.37
CA ARG A 45 -19.53 -8.12 -0.48
C ARG A 45 -19.53 -9.61 -0.79
N LEU A 46 -19.61 -9.99 -2.06
CA LEU A 46 -19.51 -11.39 -2.49
C LEU A 46 -18.16 -12.02 -2.05
N LEU A 47 -17.04 -11.30 -2.20
CA LEU A 47 -15.73 -11.81 -1.80
C LEU A 47 -15.63 -12.01 -0.29
N LEU A 48 -16.20 -11.11 0.51
CA LEU A 48 -16.26 -11.25 1.97
C LEU A 48 -17.14 -12.43 2.38
N GLU A 49 -18.30 -12.61 1.75
CA GLU A 49 -19.19 -13.77 1.95
C GLU A 49 -18.50 -15.11 1.61
N GLN A 50 -17.60 -15.10 0.63
CA GLN A 50 -16.76 -16.25 0.26
C GLN A 50 -15.55 -16.47 1.18
N GLY A 51 -15.45 -15.72 2.27
CA GLY A 51 -14.43 -15.92 3.30
C GLY A 51 -13.13 -15.13 3.10
N GLN A 52 -13.10 -14.13 2.23
CA GLN A 52 -11.98 -13.19 2.20
C GLN A 52 -11.92 -12.38 3.50
N THR A 53 -10.70 -12.09 3.95
CA THR A 53 -10.46 -11.42 5.23
C THR A 53 -9.99 -9.96 5.05
N GLY A 54 -9.96 -9.47 3.83
CA GLY A 54 -9.61 -8.10 3.49
C GLY A 54 -9.96 -7.76 2.05
N LEU A 55 -9.90 -6.48 1.75
CA LEU A 55 -10.21 -5.92 0.45
C LEU A 55 -8.95 -5.35 -0.21
N SER A 56 -8.91 -5.37 -1.53
CA SER A 56 -7.86 -4.71 -2.31
C SER A 56 -8.51 -3.97 -3.48
N VAL A 57 -8.43 -2.64 -3.43
CA VAL A 57 -9.12 -1.76 -4.38
C VAL A 57 -8.26 -1.51 -5.60
N ALA A 58 -8.80 -1.81 -6.78
CA ALA A 58 -8.28 -1.37 -8.06
C ALA A 58 -8.99 -0.08 -8.47
N PHE A 59 -8.27 1.03 -8.52
CA PHE A 59 -8.80 2.29 -9.06
C PHE A 59 -8.54 2.39 -10.55
N ASP A 60 -9.46 3.05 -11.26
CA ASP A 60 -9.28 3.28 -12.69
C ASP A 60 -8.18 4.31 -12.99
N LEU A 61 -7.83 4.45 -14.25
CA LEU A 61 -6.73 5.33 -14.66
C LEU A 61 -7.02 6.82 -14.38
N PRO A 62 -8.23 7.37 -14.64
CA PRO A 62 -8.55 8.74 -14.25
C PRO A 62 -8.35 9.00 -12.77
N THR A 63 -8.90 8.16 -11.90
CA THR A 63 -8.73 8.27 -10.45
C THR A 63 -7.24 8.25 -10.05
N GLN A 64 -6.42 7.38 -10.67
CA GLN A 64 -4.99 7.31 -10.38
C GLN A 64 -4.22 8.56 -10.82
N LEU A 65 -4.74 9.30 -11.81
CA LEU A 65 -4.18 10.56 -12.31
C LEU A 65 -4.82 11.80 -11.66
N GLY A 66 -5.76 11.63 -10.74
CA GLY A 66 -6.46 12.73 -10.08
C GLY A 66 -7.39 13.50 -11.04
N LEU A 67 -7.95 12.79 -12.02
CA LEU A 67 -8.93 13.33 -12.97
C LEU A 67 -10.31 12.83 -12.59
N ASP A 68 -11.30 13.73 -12.67
CA ASP A 68 -12.69 13.36 -12.54
C ASP A 68 -13.19 12.61 -13.78
N SER A 69 -14.24 11.81 -13.62
CA SER A 69 -14.78 10.96 -14.69
C SER A 69 -15.35 11.76 -15.88
N ASP A 70 -15.76 13.01 -15.66
CA ASP A 70 -16.28 13.91 -16.70
C ASP A 70 -15.19 14.73 -17.41
N ASN A 71 -13.93 14.56 -17.02
CA ASN A 71 -12.82 15.23 -17.70
C ASN A 71 -12.63 14.65 -19.11
N ASP A 72 -12.39 15.50 -20.11
CA ASP A 72 -12.17 15.09 -21.51
C ASP A 72 -11.06 14.04 -21.64
N LYS A 73 -10.02 14.10 -20.80
CA LYS A 73 -8.90 13.11 -20.79
C LYS A 73 -9.28 11.75 -20.22
N SER A 74 -10.40 11.66 -19.54
CA SER A 74 -10.91 10.43 -18.94
C SER A 74 -11.73 9.59 -19.91
N LEU A 75 -12.06 10.15 -21.08
CA LEU A 75 -12.91 9.48 -22.07
C LEU A 75 -12.36 8.11 -22.47
N GLY A 76 -13.17 7.08 -22.30
CA GLY A 76 -12.83 5.70 -22.66
C GLY A 76 -11.98 4.94 -21.62
N GLU A 77 -11.59 5.58 -20.50
CA GLU A 77 -10.82 4.92 -19.43
C GLU A 77 -11.60 4.79 -18.10
N VAL A 78 -12.72 5.50 -17.94
CA VAL A 78 -13.55 5.45 -16.74
C VAL A 78 -14.08 4.05 -16.50
N GLY A 79 -13.83 3.50 -15.33
CA GLY A 79 -14.31 2.18 -14.90
C GLY A 79 -13.71 0.98 -15.63
N LYS A 80 -12.73 1.18 -16.52
CA LYS A 80 -12.19 0.13 -17.40
C LYS A 80 -11.21 -0.81 -16.69
N VAL A 81 -10.20 -0.26 -16.00
CA VAL A 81 -9.17 -1.05 -15.31
C VAL A 81 -9.28 -0.99 -13.79
N GLY A 82 -10.33 -0.37 -13.29
CA GLY A 82 -10.57 -0.17 -11.87
C GLY A 82 -11.87 0.58 -11.64
N VAL A 83 -12.16 0.90 -10.40
CA VAL A 83 -13.33 1.67 -9.98
C VAL A 83 -13.04 3.17 -10.04
N PRO A 84 -13.91 3.99 -10.67
CA PRO A 84 -13.83 5.44 -10.62
C PRO A 84 -14.28 5.95 -9.25
N ILE A 85 -13.51 6.87 -8.67
CA ILE A 85 -13.83 7.55 -7.41
C ILE A 85 -13.54 9.03 -7.60
N ASP A 86 -14.57 9.82 -7.82
CA ASP A 86 -14.48 11.25 -8.02
C ASP A 86 -14.77 12.01 -6.72
N SER A 87 -15.60 11.43 -5.86
CA SER A 87 -16.13 12.10 -4.69
C SER A 87 -16.32 11.19 -3.47
N ILE A 88 -16.65 11.80 -2.34
CA ILE A 88 -17.06 11.09 -1.13
C ILE A 88 -18.30 10.20 -1.37
N SER A 89 -19.18 10.58 -2.30
CA SER A 89 -20.38 9.81 -2.63
C SER A 89 -20.02 8.46 -3.25
N ASP A 90 -19.01 8.42 -4.13
CA ASP A 90 -18.52 7.20 -4.72
C ASP A 90 -17.83 6.31 -3.68
N MET A 91 -17.06 6.93 -2.78
CA MET A 91 -16.40 6.19 -1.69
C MET A 91 -17.44 5.60 -0.73
N ARG A 92 -18.55 6.31 -0.41
CA ARG A 92 -19.67 5.77 0.37
C ARG A 92 -20.31 4.57 -0.32
N LEU A 93 -20.59 4.67 -1.62
CA LEU A 93 -21.15 3.57 -2.40
C LEU A 93 -20.20 2.37 -2.46
N LEU A 94 -18.90 2.61 -2.59
CA LEU A 94 -17.89 1.55 -2.64
C LEU A 94 -17.86 0.71 -1.36
N PHE A 95 -18.06 1.34 -0.19
CA PHE A 95 -18.01 0.67 1.11
C PHE A 95 -19.38 0.54 1.79
N ASP A 96 -20.46 0.72 1.04
CA ASP A 96 -21.82 0.56 1.57
C ASP A 96 -22.06 -0.84 2.13
N GLY A 97 -22.55 -0.91 3.37
CA GLY A 97 -22.80 -2.17 4.07
C GLY A 97 -21.56 -2.99 4.43
N ILE A 98 -20.34 -2.40 4.34
CA ILE A 98 -19.08 -3.04 4.75
C ILE A 98 -18.57 -2.36 6.02
N ASP A 99 -18.44 -3.11 7.10
CA ASP A 99 -17.86 -2.62 8.36
C ASP A 99 -16.34 -2.44 8.23
N LEU A 100 -15.90 -1.18 8.17
CA LEU A 100 -14.48 -0.82 8.01
C LEU A 100 -13.63 -1.11 9.27
N SER A 101 -14.24 -1.38 10.42
CA SER A 101 -13.51 -1.82 11.62
C SER A 101 -13.08 -3.28 11.52
N SER A 102 -13.82 -4.10 10.81
CA SER A 102 -13.63 -5.55 10.72
C SER A 102 -12.71 -5.97 9.57
N VAL A 103 -12.69 -5.21 8.48
CA VAL A 103 -11.89 -5.53 7.29
C VAL A 103 -10.56 -4.77 7.25
N SER A 104 -9.58 -5.34 6.53
CA SER A 104 -8.35 -4.63 6.19
C SER A 104 -8.40 -4.25 4.71
N THR A 105 -8.22 -2.97 4.39
CA THR A 105 -8.35 -2.46 3.02
C THR A 105 -7.00 -2.04 2.45
N SER A 106 -6.61 -2.62 1.33
CA SER A 106 -5.43 -2.19 0.56
C SER A 106 -5.87 -1.33 -0.62
N MET A 107 -5.25 -0.19 -0.79
CA MET A 107 -5.49 0.72 -1.91
C MET A 107 -4.20 0.86 -2.74
N THR A 108 -4.25 0.39 -3.98
CA THR A 108 -3.12 0.51 -4.92
C THR A 108 -3.18 1.89 -5.56
N ILE A 109 -2.75 2.88 -4.81
CA ILE A 109 -2.81 4.30 -5.19
C ILE A 109 -1.55 5.03 -4.75
N ASN A 110 -1.09 5.99 -5.56
CA ASN A 110 0.17 6.72 -5.37
C ASN A 110 -0.05 8.24 -5.32
N ALA A 111 -0.03 8.94 -6.44
CA ALA A 111 -0.13 10.40 -6.46
C ALA A 111 -1.35 10.95 -5.70
N PRO A 112 -2.59 10.44 -5.88
CA PRO A 112 -3.77 10.90 -5.12
C PRO A 112 -4.00 10.11 -3.81
N ALA A 113 -3.01 9.39 -3.28
CA ALA A 113 -3.15 8.55 -2.08
C ALA A 113 -3.70 9.31 -0.87
N THR A 114 -3.25 10.54 -0.67
CA THR A 114 -3.70 11.40 0.44
C THR A 114 -5.19 11.69 0.33
N THR A 115 -5.67 12.05 -0.86
CA THR A 115 -7.09 12.34 -1.11
C THR A 115 -7.96 11.10 -0.92
N LEU A 116 -7.57 9.96 -1.51
CA LEU A 116 -8.37 8.74 -1.40
C LEU A 116 -8.38 8.17 0.01
N LEU A 117 -7.28 8.29 0.75
CA LEU A 117 -7.28 7.93 2.18
C LEU A 117 -8.16 8.86 2.99
N ALA A 118 -8.17 10.17 2.72
CA ALA A 118 -9.05 11.11 3.39
C ALA A 118 -10.53 10.77 3.15
N LEU A 119 -10.92 10.45 1.91
CA LEU A 119 -12.27 9.98 1.59
C LEU A 119 -12.64 8.68 2.31
N TYR A 120 -11.72 7.72 2.37
CA TYR A 120 -11.91 6.47 3.10
C TYR A 120 -12.12 6.68 4.60
N VAL A 121 -11.30 7.54 5.21
CA VAL A 121 -11.41 7.88 6.63
C VAL A 121 -12.72 8.63 6.91
N ALA A 122 -13.14 9.53 6.03
CA ALA A 122 -14.42 10.24 6.19
C ALA A 122 -15.61 9.26 6.17
N VAL A 123 -15.58 8.25 5.29
CA VAL A 123 -16.62 7.19 5.30
C VAL A 123 -16.56 6.37 6.59
N ALA A 124 -15.38 6.06 7.11
CA ALA A 124 -15.24 5.35 8.38
C ALA A 124 -15.77 6.18 9.56
N ASP A 125 -15.50 7.49 9.58
CA ASP A 125 -16.06 8.41 10.59
C ASP A 125 -17.60 8.44 10.53
N GLU A 126 -18.19 8.48 9.33
CA GLU A 126 -19.65 8.43 9.13
C GLU A 126 -20.26 7.09 9.61
N GLN A 127 -19.51 5.99 9.51
CA GLN A 127 -19.90 4.69 10.06
C GLN A 127 -19.71 4.61 11.58
N GLY A 128 -19.15 5.63 12.24
CA GLY A 128 -18.82 5.65 13.66
C GLY A 128 -17.63 4.76 14.04
N VAL A 129 -16.77 4.44 13.09
CA VAL A 129 -15.57 3.63 13.32
C VAL A 129 -14.47 4.51 13.91
N ASP A 130 -13.96 4.15 15.09
CA ASP A 130 -12.77 4.81 15.63
C ASP A 130 -11.56 4.51 14.74
N ARG A 131 -10.91 5.57 14.29
CA ARG A 131 -9.79 5.54 13.32
C ARG A 131 -8.63 4.63 13.75
N LYS A 132 -8.44 4.40 15.05
CA LYS A 132 -7.41 3.48 15.57
C LYS A 132 -7.63 2.02 15.13
N TYR A 133 -8.86 1.65 14.79
CA TYR A 133 -9.21 0.31 14.30
C TYR A 133 -9.06 0.17 12.78
N LEU A 134 -8.88 1.27 12.06
CA LEU A 134 -8.66 1.23 10.62
C LEU A 134 -7.35 0.51 10.30
N ARG A 135 -7.47 -0.54 9.53
CA ARG A 135 -6.34 -1.38 9.09
C ARG A 135 -6.30 -1.45 7.58
N GLY A 136 -5.16 -1.18 7.04
CA GLY A 136 -5.01 -1.20 5.59
C GLY A 136 -3.66 -0.69 5.15
N THR A 137 -3.57 -0.40 3.87
CA THR A 137 -2.37 0.09 3.23
C THR A 137 -2.73 0.98 2.06
N VAL A 138 -2.07 2.11 1.92
CA VAL A 138 -1.92 2.82 0.63
C VAL A 138 -0.53 2.50 0.07
N GLN A 139 -0.42 2.38 -1.26
CA GLN A 139 0.90 2.15 -1.85
C GLN A 139 1.79 3.38 -1.66
N ASN A 140 1.32 4.57 -2.06
CA ASN A 140 1.94 5.87 -1.77
C ASN A 140 3.44 5.95 -2.10
N ASP A 141 3.88 5.14 -3.05
CA ASP A 141 5.27 5.12 -3.53
C ASP A 141 5.37 5.96 -4.80
N ILE A 142 5.68 7.24 -4.63
CA ILE A 142 5.74 8.17 -5.75
C ILE A 142 7.04 8.08 -6.54
N LEU A 143 8.16 7.73 -5.90
CA LEU A 143 9.46 7.67 -6.57
C LEU A 143 9.45 6.63 -7.70
N LYS A 144 8.82 5.47 -7.51
CA LYS A 144 8.72 4.47 -8.57
C LYS A 144 7.86 4.93 -9.76
N GLU A 145 6.97 5.89 -9.55
CA GLU A 145 6.20 6.48 -10.66
C GLU A 145 7.10 7.27 -11.60
N TYR A 146 8.05 8.05 -11.06
CA TYR A 146 9.03 8.76 -11.90
C TYR A 146 10.05 7.83 -12.57
N ILE A 147 10.38 6.72 -11.91
CA ILE A 147 11.40 5.77 -12.40
C ILE A 147 10.83 4.84 -13.48
N ALA A 148 9.61 4.31 -13.29
CA ALA A 148 9.14 3.17 -14.08
C ALA A 148 7.69 3.25 -14.55
N ARG A 149 6.73 3.69 -13.71
CA ARG A 149 5.30 3.52 -14.00
C ARG A 149 4.66 4.71 -14.72
N GLY A 150 5.09 5.93 -14.41
CA GLY A 150 4.70 7.15 -15.13
C GLY A 150 3.38 7.80 -14.68
N LEU A 151 2.74 7.34 -13.60
CA LEU A 151 1.48 7.90 -13.10
C LEU A 151 1.74 8.88 -11.94
N TYR A 152 2.28 10.04 -12.23
CA TYR A 152 2.51 11.13 -11.28
C TYR A 152 1.71 12.37 -11.68
N ILE A 153 1.32 13.17 -10.68
CA ILE A 153 0.52 14.40 -10.85
C ILE A 153 1.38 15.63 -10.53
N TYR A 154 2.17 15.56 -9.45
CA TYR A 154 2.93 16.67 -8.92
C TYR A 154 4.44 16.49 -9.19
N PRO A 155 5.23 17.56 -9.13
CA PRO A 155 6.69 17.43 -9.16
C PRO A 155 7.21 16.68 -7.92
N PRO A 156 8.45 16.10 -7.98
CA PRO A 156 8.99 15.23 -6.95
C PRO A 156 8.94 15.80 -5.53
N GLU A 157 9.33 17.06 -5.34
CA GLU A 157 9.34 17.70 -4.01
C GLU A 157 7.94 17.77 -3.38
N ALA A 158 6.94 18.19 -4.14
CA ALA A 158 5.55 18.26 -3.67
C ALA A 158 5.01 16.87 -3.35
N SER A 159 5.33 15.87 -4.18
CA SER A 159 4.94 14.47 -3.97
C SER A 159 5.58 13.89 -2.71
N MET A 160 6.86 14.14 -2.47
CA MET A 160 7.56 13.70 -1.27
C MET A 160 7.01 14.36 0.00
N ARG A 161 6.66 15.65 -0.07
CA ARG A 161 5.98 16.34 1.04
C ARG A 161 4.64 15.69 1.36
N LEU A 162 3.78 15.44 0.35
CA LEU A 162 2.49 14.79 0.56
C LEU A 162 2.64 13.38 1.17
N THR A 163 3.67 12.64 0.76
CA THR A 163 3.99 11.34 1.35
C THR A 163 4.30 11.45 2.84
N SER A 164 5.17 12.38 3.23
CA SER A 164 5.50 12.61 4.65
C SER A 164 4.34 13.16 5.45
N ASP A 165 3.53 14.07 4.88
CA ASP A 165 2.32 14.59 5.54
C ASP A 165 1.32 13.46 5.84
N LEU A 166 1.12 12.52 4.89
CA LEU A 166 0.29 11.35 5.10
C LEU A 166 0.85 10.44 6.20
N MET A 167 2.17 10.17 6.20
CA MET A 167 2.82 9.38 7.25
C MET A 167 2.62 10.02 8.63
N LYS A 168 2.86 11.33 8.74
CA LYS A 168 2.71 12.09 9.98
C LYS A 168 1.26 12.09 10.49
N TRP A 169 0.31 12.28 9.61
CA TRP A 169 -1.11 12.24 9.97
C TRP A 169 -1.53 10.85 10.47
N CYS A 170 -1.12 9.80 9.76
CA CYS A 170 -1.47 8.41 10.12
C CYS A 170 -0.85 8.00 11.45
N SER A 171 0.39 8.37 11.76
CA SER A 171 1.03 8.01 13.02
C SER A 171 0.23 8.46 14.24
N SER A 172 -0.46 9.61 14.13
CA SER A 172 -1.28 10.16 15.21
C SER A 172 -2.75 9.74 15.17
N ASN A 173 -3.33 9.55 13.98
CA ASN A 173 -4.78 9.40 13.81
C ASN A 173 -5.21 7.99 13.40
N ALA A 174 -4.37 7.24 12.69
CA ALA A 174 -4.65 5.89 12.23
C ALA A 174 -3.42 4.97 12.42
N PRO A 175 -3.00 4.70 13.66
CA PRO A 175 -1.71 4.06 13.97
C PRO A 175 -1.59 2.62 13.45
N SER A 176 -2.70 2.00 13.06
CA SER A 176 -2.72 0.65 12.46
C SER A 176 -2.66 0.65 10.93
N TRP A 177 -2.58 1.84 10.30
CA TRP A 177 -2.51 1.98 8.85
C TRP A 177 -1.07 1.94 8.33
N ASN A 178 -0.81 1.14 7.30
CA ASN A 178 0.48 1.12 6.62
C ASN A 178 0.51 2.24 5.58
N THR A 179 1.39 3.20 5.79
CA THR A 179 1.40 4.49 5.09
C THR A 179 2.10 4.46 3.75
N ILE A 180 2.94 3.43 3.53
CA ILE A 180 3.69 3.27 2.29
C ILE A 180 4.02 1.80 2.03
N SER A 181 4.03 1.42 0.76
CA SER A 181 4.59 0.15 0.28
C SER A 181 5.59 0.44 -0.83
N VAL A 182 6.87 0.46 -0.49
CA VAL A 182 7.96 0.77 -1.42
C VAL A 182 8.10 -0.35 -2.43
N SER A 183 7.93 -0.03 -3.72
CA SER A 183 7.66 -1.03 -4.76
C SER A 183 8.81 -1.21 -5.74
N GLY A 184 9.51 -2.33 -5.65
CA GLY A 184 10.46 -2.80 -6.67
C GLY A 184 9.79 -3.47 -7.87
N TYR A 185 8.61 -4.04 -7.68
CA TYR A 185 7.87 -4.79 -8.69
C TYR A 185 7.77 -4.07 -10.04
N HIS A 186 7.38 -2.80 -10.04
CA HIS A 186 7.19 -2.02 -11.27
C HIS A 186 8.50 -1.79 -12.03
N MET A 187 9.59 -1.54 -11.32
CA MET A 187 10.92 -1.42 -11.92
C MET A 187 11.36 -2.76 -12.54
N ARG A 188 11.03 -3.87 -11.87
CA ARG A 188 11.30 -5.22 -12.37
C ARG A 188 10.52 -5.54 -13.64
N GLU A 189 9.25 -5.17 -13.70
CA GLU A 189 8.40 -5.34 -14.89
C GLU A 189 8.82 -4.40 -16.04
N ALA A 190 9.38 -3.24 -15.73
CA ALA A 190 9.99 -2.33 -16.71
C ALA A 190 11.33 -2.83 -17.26
N GLY A 191 11.87 -3.96 -16.77
CA GLY A 191 13.01 -4.65 -17.35
C GLY A 191 14.30 -4.63 -16.51
N CYS A 192 14.33 -4.02 -15.33
CA CYS A 192 15.53 -4.04 -14.51
C CYS A 192 15.87 -5.48 -14.02
N SER A 193 17.14 -5.71 -13.74
CA SER A 193 17.60 -6.97 -13.15
C SER A 193 17.10 -7.08 -11.70
N ALA A 194 17.16 -8.26 -11.13
CA ALA A 194 16.76 -8.45 -9.75
C ALA A 194 17.72 -7.80 -8.74
N VAL A 195 18.96 -7.52 -9.13
CA VAL A 195 19.91 -6.77 -8.29
C VAL A 195 19.54 -5.30 -8.29
N GLU A 196 19.26 -4.74 -9.46
CA GLU A 196 18.79 -3.36 -9.62
C GLU A 196 17.46 -3.14 -8.91
N GLU A 197 16.50 -4.08 -9.03
CA GLU A 197 15.23 -4.02 -8.30
C GLU A 197 15.46 -3.84 -6.80
N VAL A 198 16.32 -4.67 -6.18
CA VAL A 198 16.60 -4.58 -4.74
C VAL A 198 17.30 -3.26 -4.42
N ALA A 199 18.33 -2.90 -5.18
CA ALA A 199 19.12 -1.68 -4.94
C ALA A 199 18.23 -0.41 -5.03
N LEU A 200 17.46 -0.26 -6.10
CA LEU A 200 16.60 0.90 -6.31
C LEU A 200 15.46 0.96 -5.27
N THR A 201 14.88 -0.19 -4.91
CA THR A 201 13.82 -0.23 -3.90
C THR A 201 14.34 0.20 -2.53
N VAL A 202 15.55 -0.25 -2.16
CA VAL A 202 16.18 0.15 -0.90
C VAL A 202 16.51 1.64 -0.90
N LEU A 203 17.06 2.15 -2.00
CA LEU A 203 17.39 3.58 -2.15
C LEU A 203 16.13 4.44 -2.03
N ASN A 204 15.03 4.05 -2.67
CA ASN A 204 13.74 4.72 -2.51
C ASN A 204 13.27 4.69 -1.04
N GLY A 205 13.38 3.54 -0.37
CA GLY A 205 13.05 3.40 1.04
C GLY A 205 13.88 4.33 1.94
N ILE A 206 15.18 4.42 1.70
CA ILE A 206 16.08 5.34 2.42
C ILE A 206 15.65 6.79 2.20
N GLU A 207 15.29 7.16 0.98
CA GLU A 207 14.87 8.52 0.67
C GLU A 207 13.56 8.89 1.37
N TYR A 208 12.58 7.98 1.42
CA TYR A 208 11.36 8.20 2.21
C TYR A 208 11.64 8.35 3.71
N VAL A 209 12.54 7.54 4.27
CA VAL A 209 12.94 7.64 5.68
C VAL A 209 13.61 8.99 5.96
N LYS A 210 14.55 9.42 5.12
CA LYS A 210 15.19 10.74 5.26
C LYS A 210 14.16 11.85 5.22
N ASN A 211 13.29 11.85 4.21
CA ASN A 211 12.26 12.89 4.05
C ASN A 211 11.30 12.94 5.26
N ALA A 212 10.94 11.79 5.83
CA ALA A 212 10.13 11.74 7.05
C ALA A 212 10.87 12.32 8.26
N ILE A 213 12.16 12.00 8.44
CA ILE A 213 12.99 12.56 9.51
C ILE A 213 13.14 14.07 9.34
N ASP A 214 13.43 14.55 8.13
CA ASP A 214 13.57 15.97 7.82
C ASP A 214 12.27 16.75 8.05
N SER A 215 11.12 16.09 7.94
CA SER A 215 9.81 16.63 8.31
C SER A 215 9.53 16.66 9.83
N GLY A 216 10.49 16.20 10.65
CA GLY A 216 10.43 16.21 12.11
C GLY A 216 9.79 14.98 12.75
N MET A 217 9.68 13.85 12.03
CA MET A 217 9.16 12.58 12.61
C MET A 217 10.28 11.78 13.27
N SER A 218 9.97 11.11 14.37
CA SER A 218 10.85 10.06 14.91
C SER A 218 10.74 8.79 14.08
N VAL A 219 11.86 8.10 13.87
CA VAL A 219 11.89 6.84 13.10
C VAL A 219 10.96 5.80 13.70
N ASP A 220 10.89 5.71 15.01
CA ASP A 220 10.05 4.74 15.71
C ASP A 220 8.55 4.95 15.49
N ASP A 221 8.13 6.16 15.12
CA ASP A 221 6.72 6.49 14.89
C ASP A 221 6.19 5.98 13.54
N PHE A 222 7.06 5.83 12.54
CA PHE A 222 6.63 5.48 11.18
C PHE A 222 7.30 4.23 10.60
N ALA A 223 8.54 3.91 10.96
CA ALA A 223 9.28 2.80 10.36
C ALA A 223 8.56 1.43 10.48
N PRO A 224 7.86 1.11 11.58
CA PRO A 224 7.10 -0.14 11.69
C PRO A 224 5.96 -0.26 10.67
N ARG A 225 5.57 0.84 10.02
CA ARG A 225 4.48 0.91 9.02
C ARG A 225 4.98 0.99 7.57
N ILE A 226 6.29 0.98 7.37
CA ILE A 226 6.87 0.85 6.02
C ILE A 226 6.83 -0.61 5.60
N SER A 227 6.33 -0.87 4.41
CA SER A 227 6.37 -2.19 3.79
C SER A 227 7.09 -2.13 2.45
N PHE A 228 7.55 -3.29 1.97
CA PHE A 228 8.25 -3.43 0.71
C PHE A 228 7.57 -4.44 -0.19
N PHE A 229 7.57 -4.17 -1.48
CA PHE A 229 6.94 -5.00 -2.50
C PHE A 229 7.92 -5.34 -3.60
N PHE A 230 8.31 -6.60 -3.70
CA PHE A 230 9.24 -7.12 -4.69
C PHE A 230 8.57 -8.07 -5.68
N ALA A 231 9.17 -8.26 -6.86
CA ALA A 231 8.76 -9.23 -7.88
C ALA A 231 9.52 -10.56 -7.75
N PRO A 232 9.14 -11.47 -6.85
CA PRO A 232 9.79 -12.76 -6.75
C PRO A 232 9.30 -13.68 -7.87
N ARG A 233 10.05 -13.78 -8.97
CA ARG A 233 9.77 -14.75 -10.04
C ARG A 233 10.16 -16.18 -9.61
N LEU A 234 9.62 -17.19 -10.26
CA LEU A 234 9.57 -18.63 -9.96
C LEU A 234 10.84 -19.37 -9.45
N CYS A 235 11.93 -18.72 -9.10
CA CYS A 235 13.09 -19.39 -8.51
C CYS A 235 13.06 -19.34 -6.97
N VAL A 236 12.43 -20.31 -6.33
CA VAL A 236 12.18 -20.37 -4.88
C VAL A 236 13.47 -20.25 -4.05
N LEU A 237 14.57 -20.86 -4.45
CA LEU A 237 15.86 -20.78 -3.72
C LEU A 237 16.47 -19.37 -3.73
N ARG A 238 16.41 -18.67 -4.85
CA ARG A 238 16.90 -17.27 -4.95
C ARG A 238 16.06 -16.29 -4.14
N ARG A 239 14.78 -16.60 -3.88
CA ARG A 239 13.88 -15.80 -3.05
C ARG A 239 14.32 -15.75 -1.60
N TYR A 240 14.61 -16.88 -0.99
CA TYR A 240 15.01 -16.97 0.42
C TYR A 240 16.32 -16.23 0.71
N VAL A 241 17.29 -16.38 -0.17
CA VAL A 241 18.61 -15.72 -0.02
C VAL A 241 18.49 -14.21 -0.12
N ARG A 242 17.65 -13.66 -1.03
CA ARG A 242 17.50 -12.22 -1.23
C ARG A 242 16.75 -11.53 -0.10
N ILE A 243 15.62 -12.07 0.32
CA ILE A 243 14.82 -11.50 1.42
C ILE A 243 15.62 -11.58 2.73
N SER A 244 16.29 -12.68 3.01
CA SER A 244 17.15 -12.84 4.20
C SER A 244 18.36 -11.92 4.17
N PHE A 245 18.98 -11.70 3.01
CA PHE A 245 20.11 -10.77 2.85
C PHE A 245 19.67 -9.31 3.03
N PHE A 246 18.50 -8.97 2.54
CA PHE A 246 17.91 -7.64 2.67
C PHE A 246 17.66 -7.29 4.15
N PHE A 247 16.96 -8.14 4.87
CA PHE A 247 16.71 -7.92 6.31
C PHE A 247 17.99 -7.92 7.13
N LYS A 248 18.99 -8.72 6.77
CA LYS A 248 20.28 -8.75 7.46
C LYS A 248 21.05 -7.44 7.35
N ASN A 249 20.95 -6.72 6.24
CA ASN A 249 21.71 -5.49 6.01
C ASN A 249 20.95 -4.21 6.37
N LEU A 250 19.60 -4.24 6.42
CA LEU A 250 18.78 -3.08 6.78
C LEU A 250 18.81 -2.77 8.30
N PHE A 251 19.08 -3.79 9.13
CA PHE A 251 19.09 -3.66 10.60
C PHE A 251 20.49 -3.59 11.21
N PHE A 252 21.54 -3.48 10.40
CA PHE A 252 22.93 -3.34 10.84
C PHE A 252 23.61 -2.04 10.39
N CYS A 253 22.87 -1.06 9.87
CA CYS A 253 23.38 0.29 9.60
C CYS A 253 22.91 1.27 10.65
#